data_ef88c7d0ecc2ca2bcaaae1bdd8d30ace
#
_entry.id   ef88c7d0ecc2ca2bcaaae1bdd8d30ace
#
_cell.length_a   1.000
_cell.length_b   1.000
_cell.length_c   1.000
_cell.angle_alpha   90.00
_cell.angle_beta   90.00
_cell.angle_gamma   90.00
#
_symmetry.space_group_name_H-M   'P 1'
#
loop_
_entity.id
_entity.type
_entity.pdbx_description
1 polymer ?
#
loop_
_entity_poly.entity_id
_entity_poly.type
_entity_poly.pdbx_seq_one_letter_code
_entity_poly.pdbx_strand_id
1 'polypeptide(L)'
;MPSQKKILVVTQHFWPENFRINDIVEGFLQDGIAVDVLCGLPNYPKGEWFPGYSAAGPFEEEWHGARLYRCKEVPRRGNTSVNIFLNYVSWPWYAAHALHRLPGGYDAVFCFNTSPVLMCWPAIRYAKKHHIPFTNYVLDIWPENLYSVLNVKNKALRAIAQGVSDALYKKADRLIAMSEPLQQRLCQRTGMPPQK
;
A
#
# COMPACT_ATOMS: atom_id res chain seq x y z
N MET A 1 -17.59 21.31 18.52
CA MET A 1 -17.88 20.38 17.42
C MET A 1 -16.79 19.32 17.42
N PRO A 2 -17.06 18.04 17.25
CA PRO A 2 -15.98 17.07 17.08
C PRO A 2 -15.12 17.48 15.88
N SER A 3 -13.80 17.45 16.01
CA SER A 3 -12.90 17.74 14.88
C SER A 3 -13.15 16.74 13.76
N GLN A 4 -13.15 17.20 12.51
CA GLN A 4 -13.28 16.32 11.36
C GLN A 4 -12.18 15.26 11.42
N LYS A 5 -12.55 13.99 11.28
CA LYS A 5 -11.59 12.89 11.23
C LYS A 5 -10.76 13.00 9.96
N LYS A 6 -9.45 12.72 10.08
CA LYS A 6 -8.52 12.76 8.97
C LYS A 6 -7.71 11.46 8.90
N ILE A 7 -7.64 10.82 7.73
CA ILE A 7 -6.90 9.58 7.54
C ILE A 7 -5.84 9.73 6.44
N LEU A 8 -4.73 9.00 6.63
CA LEU A 8 -3.73 8.79 5.60
C LEU A 8 -3.98 7.46 4.92
N VAL A 9 -4.28 7.49 3.62
CA VAL A 9 -4.33 6.30 2.78
C VAL A 9 -2.96 6.06 2.15
N VAL A 10 -2.45 4.84 2.24
CA VAL A 10 -1.16 4.44 1.65
C VAL A 10 -1.41 3.30 0.67
N THR A 11 -1.08 3.52 -0.60
CA THR A 11 -1.24 2.54 -1.67
C THR A 11 -0.28 2.84 -2.81
N GLN A 12 0.26 1.82 -3.48
CA GLN A 12 1.10 2.05 -4.66
C GLN A 12 0.27 2.57 -5.83
N HIS A 13 -0.90 1.98 -6.06
CA HIS A 13 -1.77 2.25 -7.19
C HIS A 13 -2.97 3.10 -6.78
N PHE A 14 -3.19 4.20 -7.50
CA PHE A 14 -4.33 5.10 -7.30
C PHE A 14 -4.71 5.75 -8.63
N TRP A 15 -5.84 6.47 -8.65
CA TRP A 15 -6.29 7.21 -9.83
C TRP A 15 -5.11 7.90 -10.59
N PRO A 16 -5.09 7.90 -11.92
CA PRO A 16 -6.06 7.42 -12.90
C PRO A 16 -6.05 5.89 -13.16
N GLU A 17 -5.25 5.12 -12.41
CA GLU A 17 -5.29 3.66 -12.45
C GLU A 17 -6.61 3.17 -11.83
N ASN A 18 -7.27 2.20 -12.50
CA ASN A 18 -8.58 1.70 -12.06
C ASN A 18 -8.43 0.63 -10.98
N PHE A 19 -8.31 1.06 -9.73
CA PHE A 19 -8.27 0.20 -8.56
C PHE A 19 -9.41 0.54 -7.60
N ARG A 20 -9.94 -0.46 -6.90
CA ARG A 20 -11.03 -0.30 -5.92
C ARG A 20 -10.71 0.69 -4.79
N ILE A 21 -9.46 1.02 -4.56
CA ILE A 21 -9.08 2.04 -3.57
C ILE A 21 -9.65 3.42 -3.93
N ASN A 22 -9.88 3.71 -5.21
CA ASN A 22 -10.49 4.95 -5.64
C ASN A 22 -11.91 5.08 -5.07
N ASP A 23 -12.73 4.02 -5.21
CA ASP A 23 -14.11 3.99 -4.67
C ASP A 23 -14.11 4.05 -3.13
N ILE A 24 -13.15 3.39 -2.48
CA ILE A 24 -13.01 3.41 -1.01
C ILE A 24 -12.69 4.82 -0.52
N VAL A 25 -11.76 5.53 -1.17
CA VAL A 25 -11.41 6.91 -0.81
C VAL A 25 -12.59 7.83 -1.05
N GLU A 26 -13.31 7.67 -2.16
CA GLU A 26 -14.52 8.44 -2.44
C GLU A 26 -15.59 8.22 -1.36
N GLY A 27 -15.80 6.97 -0.92
CA GLY A 27 -16.68 6.66 0.20
C GLY A 27 -16.27 7.36 1.50
N PHE A 28 -15.00 7.37 1.86
CA PHE A 28 -14.51 8.11 3.03
C PHE A 28 -14.79 9.62 2.94
N LEU A 29 -14.59 10.21 1.76
CA LEU A 29 -14.88 11.64 1.54
C LEU A 29 -16.39 11.93 1.67
N GLN A 30 -17.25 11.06 1.13
CA GLN A 30 -18.72 11.17 1.25
C GLN A 30 -19.18 11.06 2.70
N ASP A 31 -18.49 10.25 3.52
CA ASP A 31 -18.72 10.12 4.97
C ASP A 31 -18.17 11.32 5.78
N GLY A 32 -17.64 12.36 5.11
CA GLY A 32 -17.11 13.55 5.76
C GLY A 32 -15.71 13.37 6.37
N ILE A 33 -15.00 12.29 6.04
CA ILE A 33 -13.63 12.04 6.49
C ILE A 33 -12.66 12.76 5.55
N ALA A 34 -11.74 13.56 6.09
CA ALA A 34 -10.67 14.13 5.29
C ALA A 34 -9.63 13.06 4.93
N VAL A 35 -9.21 13.01 3.67
CA VAL A 35 -8.29 11.98 3.17
C VAL A 35 -7.10 12.62 2.46
N ASP A 36 -5.89 12.23 2.86
CA ASP A 36 -4.70 12.40 2.05
C ASP A 36 -4.21 11.03 1.57
N VAL A 37 -3.73 10.92 0.33
CA VAL A 37 -3.29 9.65 -0.28
C VAL A 37 -1.80 9.71 -0.61
N LEU A 38 -1.01 8.81 -0.04
CA LEU A 38 0.37 8.56 -0.44
C LEU A 38 0.38 7.43 -1.46
N CYS A 39 0.71 7.73 -2.73
CA CYS A 39 0.63 6.77 -3.82
C CYS A 39 1.81 6.87 -4.80
N GLY A 40 1.84 5.97 -5.79
CA GLY A 40 2.81 5.97 -6.87
C GLY A 40 2.44 6.91 -8.01
N LEU A 41 3.39 7.13 -8.91
CA LEU A 41 3.12 7.71 -10.21
C LEU A 41 2.43 6.65 -11.09
N PRO A 42 1.31 6.97 -11.76
CA PRO A 42 0.50 5.97 -12.42
C PRO A 42 1.18 5.40 -13.67
N ASN A 43 1.32 4.07 -13.72
CA ASN A 43 1.98 3.34 -14.81
C ASN A 43 1.45 1.91 -15.01
N TYR A 44 0.54 1.44 -14.16
CA TYR A 44 -0.02 0.08 -14.26
C TYR A 44 -1.19 0.02 -15.27
N PRO A 45 -1.34 -1.04 -16.09
CA PRO A 45 -0.55 -2.30 -16.04
C PRO A 45 0.66 -2.34 -16.99
N LYS A 46 0.78 -1.39 -17.94
CA LYS A 46 1.76 -1.47 -19.05
C LYS A 46 3.19 -1.11 -18.65
N GLY A 47 3.38 -0.48 -17.48
CA GLY A 47 4.67 0.07 -17.08
C GLY A 47 5.05 1.33 -17.87
N GLU A 48 4.07 2.00 -18.44
CA GLU A 48 4.18 3.28 -19.15
C GLU A 48 3.44 4.34 -18.36
N TRP A 49 3.97 5.55 -18.32
CA TRP A 49 3.31 6.64 -17.62
C TRP A 49 1.98 7.00 -18.31
N PHE A 50 0.97 7.26 -17.53
CA PHE A 50 -0.28 7.81 -18.03
C PHE A 50 -0.06 9.21 -18.62
N PRO A 51 -0.93 9.69 -19.54
CA PRO A 51 -0.86 11.05 -20.08
C PRO A 51 -0.82 12.10 -18.96
N GLY A 52 0.12 13.04 -19.04
CA GLY A 52 0.34 14.05 -18.02
C GLY A 52 1.31 13.65 -16.89
N TYR A 53 1.79 12.39 -16.85
CA TYR A 53 2.72 11.90 -15.84
C TYR A 53 4.06 11.50 -16.44
N SER A 54 5.10 11.64 -15.62
CA SER A 54 6.46 11.24 -15.97
C SER A 54 7.28 10.96 -14.70
N ALA A 55 8.54 10.54 -14.86
CA ALA A 55 9.46 10.43 -13.73
C ALA A 55 9.73 11.78 -13.01
N ALA A 56 9.36 12.90 -13.62
CA ALA A 56 9.46 14.25 -13.04
C ALA A 56 8.18 14.72 -12.33
N GLY A 57 7.16 13.92 -12.24
CA GLY A 57 5.88 14.23 -11.57
C GLY A 57 4.69 14.28 -12.53
N PRO A 58 3.58 14.90 -12.10
CA PRO A 58 3.38 15.69 -10.86
C PRO A 58 3.49 14.84 -9.58
N PHE A 59 4.02 15.45 -8.49
CA PHE A 59 4.17 14.77 -7.19
C PHE A 59 3.12 15.19 -6.16
N GLU A 60 2.36 16.22 -6.43
CA GLU A 60 1.22 16.67 -5.62
C GLU A 60 0.10 17.11 -6.55
N GLU A 61 -1.09 16.66 -6.25
CA GLU A 61 -2.33 17.01 -6.97
C GLU A 61 -3.54 16.81 -6.06
N GLU A 62 -4.69 17.25 -6.51
CA GLU A 62 -5.96 17.08 -5.81
C GLU A 62 -6.89 16.18 -6.64
N TRP A 63 -7.63 15.31 -5.94
CA TRP A 63 -8.62 14.44 -6.55
C TRP A 63 -9.85 14.36 -5.65
N HIS A 64 -11.01 14.85 -6.13
CA HIS A 64 -12.31 14.85 -5.43
C HIS A 64 -12.25 15.41 -4.00
N GLY A 65 -11.31 16.31 -3.70
CA GLY A 65 -11.09 16.87 -2.37
C GLY A 65 -10.06 16.12 -1.52
N ALA A 66 -9.54 14.99 -1.99
CA ALA A 66 -8.37 14.33 -1.40
C ALA A 66 -7.08 14.92 -1.98
N ARG A 67 -6.07 15.17 -1.14
CA ARG A 67 -4.73 15.55 -1.61
C ARG A 67 -3.90 14.30 -1.87
N LEU A 68 -3.30 14.22 -3.05
CA LEU A 68 -2.45 13.11 -3.47
C LEU A 68 -0.98 13.49 -3.34
N TYR A 69 -0.21 12.68 -2.63
CA TYR A 69 1.25 12.75 -2.52
C TYR A 69 1.86 11.59 -3.31
N ARG A 70 2.28 11.87 -4.53
CA ARG A 70 2.85 10.84 -5.40
C ARG A 70 4.34 10.64 -5.14
N CYS A 71 4.78 9.40 -5.27
CA CYS A 71 6.16 8.99 -5.12
C CYS A 71 6.69 8.38 -6.40
N LYS A 72 7.99 8.52 -6.61
CA LYS A 72 8.70 7.83 -7.68
C LYS A 72 8.63 6.33 -7.49
N GLU A 73 8.74 5.62 -8.60
CA GLU A 73 8.93 4.17 -8.65
C GLU A 73 9.60 3.77 -9.95
N VAL A 74 10.16 2.59 -10.01
CA VAL A 74 10.63 1.98 -11.24
C VAL A 74 9.44 1.32 -11.93
N PRO A 75 9.02 1.79 -13.13
CA PRO A 75 7.88 1.19 -13.83
C PRO A 75 8.17 -0.25 -14.27
N ARG A 76 7.13 -1.07 -14.37
CA ARG A 76 7.22 -2.49 -14.78
C ARG A 76 7.42 -2.69 -16.28
N ARG A 77 8.22 -1.89 -16.94
CA ARG A 77 8.41 -1.94 -18.40
C ARG A 77 8.71 -3.36 -18.88
N GLY A 78 7.94 -3.82 -19.88
CA GLY A 78 8.07 -5.15 -20.45
C GLY A 78 7.75 -6.31 -19.52
N ASN A 79 7.26 -6.06 -18.31
CA ASN A 79 6.89 -7.08 -17.30
C ASN A 79 7.98 -8.16 -17.06
N THR A 80 9.25 -7.80 -17.19
CA THR A 80 10.35 -8.71 -16.86
C THR A 80 10.44 -8.91 -15.35
N SER A 81 10.89 -10.08 -14.90
CA SER A 81 11.03 -10.39 -13.46
C SER A 81 11.90 -9.35 -12.73
N VAL A 82 12.93 -8.81 -13.39
CA VAL A 82 13.80 -7.77 -12.83
C VAL A 82 13.03 -6.46 -12.64
N ASN A 83 12.29 -6.01 -13.67
CA ASN A 83 11.53 -4.76 -13.59
C ASN A 83 10.39 -4.88 -12.57
N ILE A 84 9.74 -6.03 -12.47
CA ILE A 84 8.73 -6.30 -11.44
C ILE A 84 9.36 -6.23 -10.05
N PHE A 85 10.51 -6.86 -9.84
CA PHE A 85 11.22 -6.81 -8.55
C PHE A 85 11.64 -5.39 -8.18
N LEU A 86 12.22 -4.64 -9.13
CA LEU A 86 12.60 -3.24 -8.92
C LEU A 86 11.38 -2.36 -8.60
N ASN A 87 10.26 -2.58 -9.27
CA ASN A 87 9.01 -1.89 -8.95
C ASN A 87 8.57 -2.18 -7.51
N TYR A 88 8.61 -3.46 -7.09
CA TYR A 88 8.23 -3.90 -5.75
C TYR A 88 9.04 -3.32 -4.61
N VAL A 89 10.32 -2.99 -4.83
CA VAL A 89 11.18 -2.44 -3.79
C VAL A 89 11.34 -0.93 -3.89
N SER A 90 11.26 -0.36 -5.09
CA SER A 90 11.51 1.07 -5.30
C SER A 90 10.38 1.95 -4.73
N TRP A 91 9.11 1.60 -4.99
CA TRP A 91 8.01 2.43 -4.49
C TRP A 91 7.99 2.53 -2.96
N PRO A 92 8.02 1.44 -2.17
CA PRO A 92 8.02 1.56 -0.72
C PRO A 92 9.23 2.35 -0.19
N TRP A 93 10.39 2.25 -0.86
CA TRP A 93 11.57 3.03 -0.53
C TRP A 93 11.33 4.54 -0.72
N TYR A 94 10.88 4.95 -1.91
CA TYR A 94 10.59 6.36 -2.18
C TYR A 94 9.44 6.89 -1.33
N ALA A 95 8.39 6.11 -1.13
CA ALA A 95 7.26 6.47 -0.28
C ALA A 95 7.68 6.67 1.18
N ALA A 96 8.53 5.79 1.72
CA ALA A 96 9.06 5.93 3.08
C ALA A 96 9.93 7.19 3.26
N HIS A 97 10.63 7.62 2.20
CA HIS A 97 11.40 8.87 2.22
C HIS A 97 10.49 10.10 2.03
N ALA A 98 9.37 9.97 1.33
CA ALA A 98 8.44 11.06 1.09
C ALA A 98 7.51 11.38 2.29
N LEU A 99 7.55 10.60 3.35
CA LEU A 99 6.70 10.80 4.54
C LEU A 99 6.85 12.20 5.19
N HIS A 100 8.00 12.86 5.00
CA HIS A 100 8.23 14.21 5.50
C HIS A 100 7.41 15.30 4.77
N ARG A 101 6.89 14.98 3.58
CA ARG A 101 6.04 15.90 2.78
C ARG A 101 4.60 15.96 3.29
N LEU A 102 4.20 14.96 4.09
CA LEU A 102 2.85 14.86 4.61
C LEU A 102 2.61 15.91 5.70
N PRO A 103 1.45 16.61 5.69
CA PRO A 103 1.18 17.69 6.64
C PRO A 103 0.99 17.21 8.08
N GLY A 104 0.72 15.91 8.28
CA GLY A 104 0.45 15.37 9.62
C GLY A 104 -1.01 15.55 10.07
N GLY A 105 -1.24 15.28 11.38
CA GLY A 105 -2.58 15.43 11.97
C GLY A 105 -3.58 14.36 11.56
N TYR A 106 -3.12 13.16 11.17
CA TYR A 106 -4.00 12.04 10.85
C TYR A 106 -4.39 11.28 12.12
N ASP A 107 -5.65 10.88 12.19
CA ASP A 107 -6.20 10.04 13.26
C ASP A 107 -5.85 8.54 13.07
N ALA A 108 -5.63 8.11 11.82
CA ALA A 108 -5.30 6.72 11.48
C ALA A 108 -4.59 6.61 10.13
N VAL A 109 -3.93 5.47 9.91
CA VAL A 109 -3.36 5.08 8.61
C VAL A 109 -4.13 3.87 8.07
N PHE A 110 -4.55 3.96 6.81
CA PHE A 110 -5.17 2.88 6.06
C PHE A 110 -4.28 2.50 4.88
N CYS A 111 -3.80 1.26 4.84
CA CYS A 111 -3.03 0.75 3.71
C CYS A 111 -3.89 -0.18 2.86
N PHE A 112 -4.00 0.13 1.57
CA PHE A 112 -4.62 -0.75 0.59
C PHE A 112 -3.52 -1.57 -0.07
N ASN A 113 -3.30 -2.78 0.49
CA ASN A 113 -2.15 -3.61 0.19
C ASN A 113 -2.47 -4.64 -0.90
N THR A 114 -2.14 -4.29 -2.15
CA THR A 114 -2.30 -5.18 -3.31
C THR A 114 -1.17 -6.20 -3.37
N SER A 115 0.01 -5.79 -3.79
CA SER A 115 1.22 -6.61 -3.94
C SER A 115 2.39 -5.69 -4.30
N PRO A 116 3.54 -5.79 -3.66
CA PRO A 116 3.96 -6.72 -2.61
C PRO A 116 3.57 -6.30 -1.19
N VAL A 117 3.72 -7.19 -0.20
CA VAL A 117 3.51 -6.83 1.22
C VAL A 117 4.36 -5.65 1.68
N LEU A 118 5.53 -5.44 1.06
CA LEU A 118 6.43 -4.32 1.34
C LEU A 118 5.77 -2.95 1.18
N MET A 119 4.68 -2.84 0.40
CA MET A 119 3.99 -1.56 0.24
C MET A 119 3.34 -1.05 1.53
N CYS A 120 3.14 -1.88 2.54
CA CYS A 120 2.69 -1.42 3.85
C CYS A 120 3.82 -0.80 4.71
N TRP A 121 5.08 -0.90 4.32
CA TRP A 121 6.21 -0.38 5.11
C TRP A 121 6.16 1.14 5.36
N PRO A 122 5.84 2.02 4.39
CA PRO A 122 5.64 3.44 4.65
C PRO A 122 4.52 3.70 5.66
N ALA A 123 3.39 2.96 5.56
CA ALA A 123 2.27 3.04 6.48
C ALA A 123 2.69 2.68 7.92
N ILE A 124 3.41 1.57 8.08
CA ILE A 124 3.97 1.12 9.37
C ILE A 124 4.89 2.19 9.97
N ARG A 125 5.80 2.74 9.16
CA ARG A 125 6.73 3.80 9.64
C ARG A 125 5.99 5.03 10.10
N TYR A 126 5.00 5.48 9.33
CA TYR A 126 4.21 6.66 9.67
C TYR A 126 3.40 6.44 10.94
N ALA A 127 2.61 5.37 11.00
CA ALA A 127 1.77 5.04 12.14
C ALA A 127 2.58 4.90 13.44
N LYS A 128 3.72 4.18 13.39
CA LYS A 128 4.62 4.02 14.53
C LYS A 128 5.21 5.35 15.01
N LYS A 129 5.65 6.21 14.08
CA LYS A 129 6.24 7.52 14.41
C LYS A 129 5.25 8.44 15.10
N HIS A 130 3.99 8.40 14.69
CA HIS A 130 2.94 9.31 15.17
C HIS A 130 2.03 8.67 16.22
N HIS A 131 2.26 7.40 16.61
CA HIS A 131 1.48 6.64 17.60
C HIS A 131 -0.01 6.60 17.28
N ILE A 132 -0.36 6.42 16.00
CA ILE A 132 -1.74 6.34 15.50
C ILE A 132 -2.07 4.94 14.96
N PRO A 133 -3.35 4.51 14.99
CA PRO A 133 -3.76 3.20 14.52
C PRO A 133 -3.42 2.95 13.05
N PHE A 134 -3.01 1.70 12.75
CA PHE A 134 -2.70 1.23 11.42
C PHE A 134 -3.60 0.06 11.02
N THR A 135 -4.41 0.26 9.97
CA THR A 135 -5.23 -0.77 9.34
C THR A 135 -4.60 -1.17 8.01
N ASN A 136 -4.38 -2.47 7.82
CA ASN A 136 -3.87 -3.03 6.57
C ASN A 136 -4.94 -3.87 5.87
N TYR A 137 -5.44 -3.39 4.73
CA TYR A 137 -6.36 -4.12 3.88
C TYR A 137 -5.56 -4.97 2.89
N VAL A 138 -5.51 -6.27 3.15
CA VAL A 138 -4.73 -7.25 2.39
C VAL A 138 -5.58 -7.85 1.29
N LEU A 139 -5.17 -7.62 0.04
CA LEU A 139 -5.84 -8.15 -1.13
C LEU A 139 -5.18 -9.46 -1.60
N ASP A 140 -3.85 -9.51 -1.52
CA ASP A 140 -3.05 -10.65 -1.92
C ASP A 140 -2.20 -11.16 -0.77
N ILE A 141 -2.14 -12.48 -0.60
CA ILE A 141 -1.26 -13.06 0.40
C ILE A 141 0.17 -13.19 -0.12
N TRP A 142 1.10 -12.69 0.66
CA TRP A 142 2.52 -12.70 0.36
C TRP A 142 3.26 -13.63 1.32
N PRO A 143 4.32 -14.32 0.89
CA PRO A 143 5.05 -14.19 -0.38
C PRO A 143 4.64 -15.20 -1.48
N GLU A 144 3.50 -15.88 -1.35
CA GLU A 144 3.09 -16.93 -2.29
C GLU A 144 3.09 -16.43 -3.75
N ASN A 145 2.56 -15.22 -4.00
CA ASN A 145 2.57 -14.60 -5.33
C ASN A 145 3.99 -14.34 -5.86
N LEU A 146 4.95 -14.01 -4.97
CA LEU A 146 6.34 -13.82 -5.36
C LEU A 146 6.97 -15.09 -5.93
N TYR A 147 6.63 -16.24 -5.37
CA TYR A 147 7.20 -17.52 -5.80
C TYR A 147 6.83 -17.87 -7.23
N SER A 148 5.61 -17.54 -7.63
CA SER A 148 5.11 -17.73 -8.99
C SER A 148 5.76 -16.77 -9.98
N VAL A 149 5.86 -15.48 -9.61
CA VAL A 149 6.38 -14.41 -10.48
C VAL A 149 7.91 -14.54 -10.70
N LEU A 150 8.67 -14.84 -9.63
CA LEU A 150 10.14 -14.90 -9.68
C LEU A 150 10.68 -16.33 -9.76
N ASN A 151 9.83 -17.35 -9.90
CA ASN A 151 10.22 -18.78 -9.95
C ASN A 151 11.19 -19.18 -8.81
N VAL A 152 10.92 -18.70 -7.60
CA VAL A 152 11.79 -18.94 -6.42
C VAL A 152 11.65 -20.38 -5.98
N LYS A 153 12.65 -21.22 -6.23
CA LYS A 153 12.68 -22.65 -5.83
C LYS A 153 13.42 -22.91 -4.51
N ASN A 154 14.31 -22.02 -4.12
CA ASN A 154 15.14 -22.18 -2.93
C ASN A 154 14.27 -22.08 -1.65
N LYS A 155 14.27 -23.15 -0.85
CA LYS A 155 13.49 -23.24 0.40
C LYS A 155 13.89 -22.22 1.46
N ALA A 156 15.19 -21.92 1.57
CA ALA A 156 15.68 -20.94 2.53
C ALA A 156 15.21 -19.51 2.17
N LEU A 157 15.26 -19.12 0.88
CA LEU A 157 14.72 -17.84 0.42
C LEU A 157 13.21 -17.73 0.65
N ARG A 158 12.47 -18.84 0.44
CA ARG A 158 11.04 -18.86 0.76
C ARG A 158 10.78 -18.65 2.24
N ALA A 159 11.54 -19.31 3.12
CA ALA A 159 11.39 -19.15 4.56
C ALA A 159 11.70 -17.71 5.02
N ILE A 160 12.73 -17.08 4.47
CA ILE A 160 13.06 -15.67 4.75
C ILE A 160 11.93 -14.75 4.28
N ALA A 161 11.46 -14.90 3.04
CA ALA A 161 10.38 -14.10 2.50
C ALA A 161 9.07 -14.26 3.31
N GLN A 162 8.78 -15.48 3.76
CA GLN A 162 7.66 -15.78 4.64
C GLN A 162 7.81 -15.04 5.99
N GLY A 163 8.97 -15.14 6.63
CA GLY A 163 9.23 -14.48 7.92
C GLY A 163 9.12 -12.96 7.83
N VAL A 164 9.64 -12.37 6.76
CA VAL A 164 9.51 -10.91 6.51
C VAL A 164 8.04 -10.53 6.32
N SER A 165 7.28 -11.30 5.52
CA SER A 165 5.86 -11.02 5.28
C SER A 165 5.05 -11.11 6.57
N ASP A 166 5.26 -12.15 7.37
CA ASP A 166 4.57 -12.34 8.65
C ASP A 166 4.90 -11.22 9.65
N ALA A 167 6.16 -10.80 9.69
CA ALA A 167 6.59 -9.69 10.54
C ALA A 167 5.94 -8.36 10.14
N LEU A 168 5.72 -8.12 8.83
CA LEU A 168 5.04 -6.93 8.36
C LEU A 168 3.54 -6.96 8.65
N TYR A 169 2.85 -8.08 8.41
CA TYR A 169 1.44 -8.22 8.74
C TYR A 169 1.16 -8.01 10.25
N LYS A 170 2.02 -8.55 11.11
CA LYS A 170 1.92 -8.38 12.58
C LYS A 170 2.10 -6.95 13.09
N LYS A 171 2.52 -6.01 12.23
CA LYS A 171 2.63 -4.59 12.62
C LYS A 171 1.32 -3.81 12.47
N ALA A 172 0.32 -4.39 11.84
CA ALA A 172 -1.00 -3.79 11.75
C ALA A 172 -1.78 -3.98 13.06
N ASP A 173 -2.51 -2.95 13.48
CA ASP A 173 -3.46 -3.05 14.59
C ASP A 173 -4.72 -3.79 14.14
N ARG A 174 -5.06 -3.66 12.84
CA ARG A 174 -6.18 -4.35 12.20
C ARG A 174 -5.77 -4.87 10.83
N LEU A 175 -6.19 -6.11 10.51
CA LEU A 175 -6.08 -6.71 9.19
C LEU A 175 -7.48 -6.88 8.62
N ILE A 176 -7.68 -6.36 7.39
CA ILE A 176 -8.89 -6.61 6.62
C ILE A 176 -8.54 -7.57 5.49
N ALA A 177 -9.34 -8.59 5.29
CA ALA A 177 -9.18 -9.57 4.22
C ALA A 177 -10.38 -9.53 3.28
N MET A 178 -10.16 -9.73 1.98
CA MET A 178 -11.22 -9.74 0.96
C MET A 178 -12.13 -10.97 1.03
N SER A 179 -11.69 -12.03 1.68
CA SER A 179 -12.42 -13.30 1.74
C SER A 179 -12.13 -14.06 3.03
N GLU A 180 -13.04 -14.93 3.40
CA GLU A 180 -12.90 -15.76 4.58
C GLU A 180 -11.66 -16.70 4.52
N PRO A 181 -11.33 -17.37 3.40
CA PRO A 181 -10.10 -18.14 3.30
C PRO A 181 -8.83 -17.30 3.51
N LEU A 182 -8.80 -16.06 2.99
CA LEU A 182 -7.68 -15.15 3.21
C LEU A 182 -7.58 -14.71 4.67
N GLN A 183 -8.72 -14.43 5.31
CA GLN A 183 -8.79 -14.12 6.75
C GLN A 183 -8.23 -15.26 7.58
N GLN A 184 -8.69 -16.49 7.37
CA GLN A 184 -8.20 -17.68 8.08
C GLN A 184 -6.68 -17.84 7.92
N ARG A 185 -6.18 -17.66 6.71
CA ARG A 185 -4.74 -17.75 6.44
C ARG A 185 -3.94 -16.67 7.17
N LEU A 186 -4.42 -15.42 7.18
CA LEU A 186 -3.78 -14.32 7.91
C LEU A 186 -3.81 -14.56 9.42
N CYS A 187 -4.93 -15.04 9.99
CA CYS A 187 -5.02 -15.41 11.40
C CYS A 187 -3.99 -16.49 11.77
N GLN A 188 -3.87 -17.54 10.96
CA GLN A 188 -2.89 -18.62 11.18
C GLN A 188 -1.44 -18.10 11.17
N ARG A 189 -1.13 -17.16 10.26
CA ARG A 189 0.23 -16.61 10.08
C ARG A 189 0.61 -15.57 11.13
N THR A 190 -0.34 -14.76 11.54
CA THR A 190 -0.09 -13.63 12.46
C THR A 190 -0.39 -13.96 13.92
N GLY A 191 -1.25 -14.92 14.17
CA GLY A 191 -1.81 -15.20 15.50
C GLY A 191 -2.88 -14.20 15.93
N MET A 192 -3.28 -13.27 15.05
CA MET A 192 -4.36 -12.32 15.34
C MET A 192 -5.71 -13.05 15.25
N PRO A 193 -6.61 -12.86 16.24
CA PRO A 193 -7.93 -13.48 16.20
C PRO A 193 -8.78 -12.86 15.09
N PRO A 194 -9.72 -13.64 14.49
CA PRO A 194 -10.68 -13.07 13.58
C PRO A 194 -11.57 -12.06 14.32
N GLN A 195 -11.63 -10.83 13.82
CA GLN A 195 -12.57 -9.84 14.31
C GLN A 195 -13.85 -9.94 13.48
N LYS A 196 -15.00 -9.96 14.13
CA LYS A 196 -16.32 -9.93 13.49
C LYS A 196 -16.65 -8.54 12.99
#